data_e281b55e4af74db363e010b9bbdd936c
#
_entry.id   e281b55e4af74db363e010b9bbdd936c
#
_cell.length_a   1.000
_cell.length_b   1.000
_cell.length_c   1.000
_cell.angle_alpha   90.00
_cell.angle_beta   90.00
_cell.angle_gamma   90.00
#
_symmetry.space_group_name_H-M   'P 1'
#
loop_
_entity.id
_entity.type
_entity.pdbx_description
1 polymer ?
#
loop_
_entity_poly.entity_id
_entity_poly.type
_entity_poly.pdbx_seq_one_letter_code
_entity_poly.pdbx_strand_id
1 'polypeptide(L)'
;HYSSRRQRQMCIRDRVATVRALKMHGGMDKKELKNENVEAVKKGLSNLKQHIANMQMYGAPVTVAINHFISDSEKELSAISDCCDSLNVKSFNCTHWSNGGAGTEDLAKHIVGITEQNAPKIKHLYPDEMKLWDKMKKIAQEIYGASDIIADQKIRMQFDDLEEKYGHYPICVAKTQYSFSTDPNLRGAPKDHVVPIREVRLAAGAEFLVVVCDKIMTMPGLPRVPAANAIHLNKNGDIEGLF
;
A
#
# COMPACT_ATOMS: atom_id res chain seq x y z
N HIS A 1 -16.58 -6.33 18.67
CA HIS A 1 -15.26 -6.04 19.29
C HIS A 1 -14.05 -6.15 18.33
N TYR A 2 -14.16 -6.86 17.20
CA TYR A 2 -13.08 -6.98 16.20
C TYR A 2 -12.96 -5.76 15.29
N SER A 3 -14.07 -5.11 14.95
CA SER A 3 -14.07 -3.87 14.14
C SER A 3 -13.31 -2.73 14.84
N SER A 4 -13.42 -2.62 16.18
CA SER A 4 -12.73 -1.59 16.94
C SER A 4 -11.21 -1.76 16.98
N ARG A 5 -10.67 -2.98 16.90
CA ARG A 5 -9.22 -3.22 16.81
C ARG A 5 -8.64 -2.81 15.46
N ARG A 6 -9.36 -3.06 14.36
CA ARG A 6 -8.94 -2.59 13.02
C ARG A 6 -9.03 -1.08 12.90
N GLN A 7 -10.04 -0.46 13.50
CA GLN A 7 -10.17 1.00 13.56
C GLN A 7 -9.01 1.63 14.33
N ARG A 8 -8.55 1.04 15.45
CA ARG A 8 -7.38 1.54 16.19
C ARG A 8 -6.07 1.45 15.43
N GLN A 9 -5.89 0.43 14.56
CA GLN A 9 -4.71 0.33 13.70
C GLN A 9 -4.72 1.32 12.53
N MET A 10 -5.84 1.97 12.24
CA MET A 10 -5.99 2.97 11.17
C MET A 10 -5.79 4.42 11.65
N CYS A 11 -5.58 4.65 12.94
CA CYS A 11 -5.49 6.01 13.51
C CYS A 11 -4.23 6.78 13.10
N ILE A 12 -3.18 6.09 12.62
CA ILE A 12 -1.96 6.70 12.07
C ILE A 12 -1.55 5.87 10.87
N ARG A 13 -1.29 6.53 9.75
CA ARG A 13 -0.80 5.88 8.54
C ARG A 13 0.51 6.50 8.11
N ASP A 14 1.59 5.79 8.42
CA ASP A 14 2.88 6.05 7.82
C ASP A 14 2.85 5.55 6.39
N ARG A 15 3.21 6.43 5.46
CA ARG A 15 3.42 6.05 4.07
C ARG A 15 4.92 5.95 3.81
N VAL A 16 5.39 4.74 3.58
CA VAL A 16 6.78 4.53 3.19
C VAL A 16 6.92 4.84 1.69
N ALA A 17 7.81 5.76 1.36
CA ALA A 17 8.21 6.07 0.00
C ALA A 17 9.67 5.68 -0.22
N THR A 18 10.02 5.27 -1.44
CA THR A 18 11.40 5.08 -1.86
C THR A 18 11.64 5.78 -3.19
N VAL A 19 12.80 6.40 -3.35
CA VAL A 19 13.21 7.02 -4.62
C VAL A 19 13.12 6.02 -5.76
N ARG A 20 13.56 4.78 -5.54
CA ARG A 20 13.52 3.70 -6.55
C ARG A 20 12.10 3.41 -7.04
N ALA A 21 11.12 3.30 -6.14
CA ALA A 21 9.74 3.05 -6.51
C ALA A 21 9.16 4.22 -7.33
N LEU A 22 9.46 5.46 -6.93
CA LEU A 22 9.01 6.64 -7.65
C LEU A 22 9.66 6.73 -9.04
N LYS A 23 10.96 6.45 -9.17
CA LYS A 23 11.62 6.34 -10.49
C LYS A 23 10.92 5.31 -11.40
N MET A 24 10.58 4.13 -10.86
CA MET A 24 9.83 3.11 -11.61
C MET A 24 8.46 3.61 -12.05
N HIS A 25 7.72 4.28 -11.17
CA HIS A 25 6.45 4.91 -11.51
C HIS A 25 6.59 6.05 -12.51
N GLY A 26 7.75 6.72 -12.52
CA GLY A 26 8.13 7.72 -13.51
C GLY A 26 8.56 7.17 -14.87
N GLY A 27 8.61 5.84 -15.02
CA GLY A 27 8.91 5.17 -16.28
C GLY A 27 10.34 4.67 -16.43
N MET A 28 11.19 4.82 -15.39
CA MET A 28 12.58 4.37 -15.44
C MET A 28 12.70 2.84 -15.43
N ASP A 29 13.68 2.29 -16.16
CA ASP A 29 13.97 0.86 -16.17
C ASP A 29 14.57 0.41 -14.83
N LYS A 30 14.28 -0.82 -14.41
CA LYS A 30 14.79 -1.40 -13.16
C LYS A 30 16.31 -1.45 -13.10
N LYS A 31 16.99 -1.62 -14.23
CA LYS A 31 18.45 -1.71 -14.31
C LYS A 31 19.14 -0.37 -14.04
N GLU A 32 18.43 0.74 -14.27
CA GLU A 32 18.97 2.09 -14.17
C GLU A 32 18.64 2.81 -12.86
N LEU A 33 17.87 2.19 -11.97
CA LEU A 33 17.37 2.82 -10.73
C LEU A 33 18.44 3.37 -9.79
N LYS A 34 19.71 2.96 -9.96
CA LYS A 34 20.85 3.48 -9.20
C LYS A 34 21.33 4.85 -9.70
N ASN A 35 21.00 5.21 -10.95
CA ASN A 35 21.40 6.48 -11.56
C ASN A 35 20.46 7.60 -11.09
N GLU A 36 21.01 8.79 -10.80
CA GLU A 36 20.20 9.97 -10.47
C GLU A 36 19.24 10.29 -11.63
N ASN A 37 17.96 10.47 -11.31
CA ASN A 37 16.96 10.92 -12.27
C ASN A 37 15.79 11.64 -11.57
N VAL A 38 15.98 12.92 -11.30
CA VAL A 38 15.00 13.77 -10.61
C VAL A 38 13.70 13.89 -11.41
N GLU A 39 13.76 13.92 -12.74
CA GLU A 39 12.56 14.03 -13.57
C GLU A 39 11.71 12.75 -13.50
N ALA A 40 12.33 11.59 -13.46
CA ALA A 40 11.60 10.33 -13.23
C ALA A 40 10.95 10.32 -11.83
N VAL A 41 11.64 10.81 -10.80
CA VAL A 41 11.06 10.96 -9.45
C VAL A 41 9.84 11.88 -9.53
N LYS A 42 9.97 13.10 -10.07
CA LYS A 42 8.86 14.07 -10.19
C LYS A 42 7.66 13.49 -10.92
N LYS A 43 7.87 12.78 -12.01
CA LYS A 43 6.80 12.10 -12.75
C LYS A 43 6.14 11.01 -11.91
N GLY A 44 6.92 10.26 -11.14
CA GLY A 44 6.42 9.20 -10.25
C GLY A 44 5.70 9.70 -9.01
N LEU A 45 5.89 10.98 -8.63
CA LEU A 45 5.19 11.59 -7.48
C LEU A 45 3.65 11.53 -7.60
N SER A 46 3.11 11.37 -8.81
CA SER A 46 1.66 11.13 -8.99
C SER A 46 1.17 9.93 -8.19
N ASN A 47 1.98 8.87 -8.09
CA ASN A 47 1.66 7.69 -7.28
C ASN A 47 1.61 8.03 -5.77
N LEU A 48 2.63 8.74 -5.27
CA LEU A 48 2.69 9.16 -3.87
C LEU A 48 1.53 10.10 -3.51
N LYS A 49 1.25 11.10 -4.35
CA LYS A 49 0.13 12.04 -4.17
C LYS A 49 -1.20 11.33 -4.03
N GLN A 50 -1.48 10.35 -4.89
CA GLN A 50 -2.73 9.58 -4.83
C GLN A 50 -2.81 8.76 -3.54
N HIS A 51 -1.71 8.16 -3.10
CA HIS A 51 -1.68 7.44 -1.83
C HIS A 51 -1.90 8.35 -0.62
N ILE A 52 -1.33 9.55 -0.62
CA ILE A 52 -1.56 10.56 0.43
C ILE A 52 -3.04 10.97 0.42
N ALA A 53 -3.60 11.31 -0.73
CA ALA A 53 -5.00 11.68 -0.87
C ALA A 53 -5.95 10.58 -0.37
N ASN A 54 -5.66 9.32 -0.71
CA ASN A 54 -6.43 8.17 -0.24
C ASN A 54 -6.42 8.06 1.29
N MET A 55 -5.29 8.33 1.96
CA MET A 55 -5.23 8.29 3.42
C MET A 55 -5.93 9.49 4.06
N GLN A 56 -5.78 10.68 3.49
CA GLN A 56 -6.47 11.88 3.96
C GLN A 56 -8.00 11.75 3.87
N MET A 57 -8.52 11.04 2.86
CA MET A 57 -9.95 10.77 2.70
C MET A 57 -10.55 10.07 3.93
N TYR A 58 -9.77 9.19 4.61
CA TYR A 58 -10.21 8.53 5.83
C TYR A 58 -10.15 9.44 7.07
N GLY A 59 -9.69 10.68 6.96
CA GLY A 59 -9.57 11.62 8.07
C GLY A 59 -8.40 11.31 9.02
N ALA A 60 -7.50 10.40 8.64
CA ALA A 60 -6.31 10.09 9.41
C ALA A 60 -5.18 11.10 9.10
N PRO A 61 -4.39 11.54 10.10
CA PRO A 61 -3.17 12.27 9.84
C PRO A 61 -2.19 11.39 9.05
N VAL A 62 -1.52 11.99 8.07
CA VAL A 62 -0.60 11.29 7.17
C VAL A 62 0.81 11.83 7.37
N THR A 63 1.77 10.91 7.46
CA THR A 63 3.19 11.19 7.49
C THR A 63 3.90 10.32 6.46
N VAL A 64 4.91 10.85 5.79
CA VAL A 64 5.69 10.13 4.80
C VAL A 64 7.07 9.80 5.37
N ALA A 65 7.38 8.51 5.44
CA ALA A 65 8.72 8.01 5.74
C ALA A 65 9.44 7.72 4.42
N ILE A 66 10.50 8.47 4.13
CA ILE A 66 11.34 8.23 2.95
C ILE A 66 12.40 7.22 3.36
N ASN A 67 12.26 5.97 2.90
CA ASN A 67 13.28 4.94 3.13
C ASN A 67 14.46 5.23 2.21
N HIS A 68 15.48 5.87 2.77
CA HIS A 68 16.65 6.37 2.07
C HIS A 68 17.65 5.25 1.80
N PHE A 69 18.14 5.16 0.57
CA PHE A 69 19.22 4.27 0.16
C PHE A 69 20.45 5.08 -0.22
N ILE A 70 21.66 4.50 -0.08
CA ILE A 70 22.95 5.16 -0.39
C ILE A 70 22.98 5.75 -1.81
N SER A 71 22.24 5.14 -2.76
CA SER A 71 22.20 5.59 -4.15
C SER A 71 21.27 6.78 -4.40
N ASP A 72 20.51 7.21 -3.40
CA ASP A 72 19.53 8.27 -3.56
C ASP A 72 20.22 9.62 -3.42
N SER A 73 20.03 10.54 -4.37
CA SER A 73 20.64 11.85 -4.33
C SER A 73 19.82 12.85 -3.50
N GLU A 74 20.47 13.86 -2.94
CA GLU A 74 19.81 14.95 -2.20
C GLU A 74 18.73 15.65 -3.05
N LYS A 75 18.94 15.79 -4.36
CA LYS A 75 17.96 16.40 -5.27
C LYS A 75 16.71 15.54 -5.42
N GLU A 76 16.87 14.21 -5.45
CA GLU A 76 15.75 13.26 -5.52
C GLU A 76 14.97 13.25 -4.22
N LEU A 77 15.65 13.28 -3.08
CA LEU A 77 15.02 13.37 -1.76
C LEU A 77 14.27 14.70 -1.57
N SER A 78 14.91 15.83 -1.96
CA SER A 78 14.26 17.15 -1.93
C SER A 78 12.98 17.18 -2.76
N ALA A 79 12.98 16.62 -3.97
CA ALA A 79 11.80 16.58 -4.81
C ALA A 79 10.61 15.84 -4.13
N ILE A 80 10.88 14.82 -3.31
CA ILE A 80 9.84 14.12 -2.54
C ILE A 80 9.36 15.01 -1.39
N SER A 81 10.28 15.61 -0.64
CA SER A 81 9.95 16.49 0.49
C SER A 81 9.15 17.70 0.05
N ASP A 82 9.57 18.39 -1.01
CA ASP A 82 8.86 19.54 -1.59
C ASP A 82 7.43 19.16 -2.00
N CYS A 83 7.26 17.96 -2.57
CA CYS A 83 5.94 17.44 -2.90
C CYS A 83 5.08 17.23 -1.65
N CYS A 84 5.63 16.64 -0.58
CA CYS A 84 4.91 16.43 0.67
C CYS A 84 4.53 17.78 1.32
N ASP A 85 5.44 18.73 1.34
CA ASP A 85 5.20 20.08 1.88
C ASP A 85 4.09 20.80 1.12
N SER A 86 4.05 20.67 -0.22
CA SER A 86 2.96 21.22 -1.04
C SER A 86 1.59 20.65 -0.72
N LEU A 87 1.53 19.49 -0.08
CA LEU A 87 0.31 18.80 0.37
C LEU A 87 0.05 18.98 1.87
N ASN A 88 0.85 19.80 2.58
CA ASN A 88 0.83 19.96 4.03
C ASN A 88 1.03 18.63 4.78
N VAL A 89 1.89 17.77 4.25
CA VAL A 89 2.24 16.46 4.83
C VAL A 89 3.71 16.47 5.22
N LYS A 90 4.02 16.12 6.46
CA LYS A 90 5.41 16.00 6.91
C LYS A 90 6.06 14.76 6.32
N SER A 91 7.31 14.90 5.89
CA SER A 91 8.17 13.81 5.44
C SER A 91 9.46 13.73 6.23
N PHE A 92 9.99 12.52 6.39
CA PHE A 92 11.20 12.25 7.15
C PHE A 92 12.10 11.30 6.37
N ASN A 93 13.38 11.66 6.24
CA ASN A 93 14.41 10.77 5.70
C ASN A 93 14.76 9.72 6.75
N CYS A 94 14.53 8.44 6.43
CA CYS A 94 14.76 7.33 7.34
C CYS A 94 16.01 6.56 6.89
N THR A 95 17.04 6.58 7.72
CA THR A 95 18.33 5.89 7.49
C THR A 95 18.54 4.71 8.43
N HIS A 96 17.45 4.10 8.86
CA HIS A 96 17.44 3.04 9.89
C HIS A 96 18.26 1.80 9.51
N TRP A 97 18.42 1.50 8.24
CA TRP A 97 19.21 0.34 7.80
C TRP A 97 20.71 0.53 8.06
N SER A 98 21.25 1.77 8.07
CA SER A 98 22.64 2.08 8.40
C SER A 98 22.82 2.55 9.84
N ASN A 99 21.84 3.28 10.39
CA ASN A 99 21.94 3.97 11.67
C ASN A 99 21.04 3.38 12.76
N GLY A 100 20.36 2.24 12.48
CA GLY A 100 19.42 1.63 13.41
C GLY A 100 18.30 2.58 13.82
N GLY A 101 17.86 2.50 15.07
CA GLY A 101 16.76 3.33 15.60
C GLY A 101 17.02 4.83 15.54
N ALA A 102 18.27 5.27 15.65
CA ALA A 102 18.63 6.68 15.54
C ALA A 102 18.24 7.27 14.17
N GLY A 103 18.29 6.46 13.10
CA GLY A 103 17.91 6.88 11.75
C GLY A 103 16.41 7.15 11.54
N THR A 104 15.56 6.94 12.55
CA THR A 104 14.11 7.18 12.50
C THR A 104 13.58 7.94 13.72
N GLU A 105 14.47 8.49 14.55
CA GLU A 105 14.08 9.14 15.80
C GLU A 105 13.13 10.34 15.59
N ASP A 106 13.41 11.18 14.59
CA ASP A 106 12.59 12.36 14.29
C ASP A 106 11.18 11.97 13.82
N LEU A 107 11.08 10.92 13.01
CA LEU A 107 9.80 10.34 12.62
C LEU A 107 9.04 9.85 13.86
N ALA A 108 9.70 9.12 14.75
CA ALA A 108 9.10 8.60 15.98
C ALA A 108 8.58 9.72 16.89
N LYS A 109 9.38 10.76 17.13
CA LYS A 109 8.97 11.94 17.90
C LYS A 109 7.75 12.63 17.30
N HIS A 110 7.73 12.78 15.97
CA HIS A 110 6.60 13.37 15.27
C HIS A 110 5.32 12.54 15.43
N ILE A 111 5.41 11.21 15.31
CA ILE A 111 4.28 10.31 15.48
C ILE A 111 3.74 10.37 16.91
N VAL A 112 4.62 10.36 17.92
CA VAL A 112 4.21 10.54 19.32
C VAL A 112 3.42 11.84 19.48
N GLY A 113 3.94 12.96 18.97
CA GLY A 113 3.24 14.24 19.03
C GLY A 113 1.87 14.25 18.37
N ILE A 114 1.70 13.52 17.26
CA ILE A 114 0.39 13.38 16.60
C ILE A 114 -0.57 12.53 17.45
N THR A 115 -0.06 11.45 18.07
CA THR A 115 -0.90 10.54 18.88
C THR A 115 -1.39 11.15 20.17
N GLU A 116 -0.62 12.09 20.73
CA GLU A 116 -1.00 12.85 21.93
C GLU A 116 -2.04 13.93 21.64
N GLN A 117 -2.22 14.32 20.38
CA GLN A 117 -3.27 15.24 19.96
C GLN A 117 -4.62 14.54 19.87
N ASN A 118 -5.70 15.30 19.67
CA ASN A 118 -7.06 14.77 19.59
C ASN A 118 -7.17 13.59 18.62
N ALA A 119 -7.90 12.56 19.06
CA ALA A 119 -8.15 11.37 18.24
C ALA A 119 -8.77 11.76 16.88
N PRO A 120 -8.21 11.29 15.77
CA PRO A 120 -8.72 11.62 14.44
C PRO A 120 -10.13 11.07 14.27
N LYS A 121 -11.01 11.85 13.61
CA LYS A 121 -12.34 11.38 13.23
C LYS A 121 -12.21 10.51 11.98
N ILE A 122 -12.08 9.21 12.17
CA ILE A 122 -11.98 8.26 11.06
C ILE A 122 -13.33 8.20 10.31
N LYS A 123 -13.27 8.32 9.00
CA LYS A 123 -14.41 8.15 8.10
C LYS A 123 -14.30 6.82 7.39
N HIS A 124 -15.39 6.07 7.31
CA HIS A 124 -15.46 4.86 6.50
C HIS A 124 -15.72 5.23 5.04
N LEU A 125 -15.15 4.46 4.12
CA LEU A 125 -15.34 4.69 2.68
C LEU A 125 -16.79 4.42 2.26
N TYR A 126 -17.46 3.47 2.93
CA TYR A 126 -18.83 3.06 2.69
C TYR A 126 -19.49 2.61 4.01
N PRO A 127 -20.82 2.69 4.12
CA PRO A 127 -21.56 2.13 5.24
C PRO A 127 -21.63 0.58 5.14
N ASP A 128 -21.82 -0.08 6.28
CA ASP A 128 -21.84 -1.56 6.34
C ASP A 128 -23.01 -2.16 5.55
N GLU A 129 -24.12 -1.43 5.42
CA GLU A 129 -25.34 -1.83 4.72
C GLU A 129 -25.25 -1.72 3.19
N MET A 130 -24.17 -1.12 2.66
CA MET A 130 -23.94 -1.07 1.21
C MET A 130 -23.76 -2.49 0.66
N LYS A 131 -24.34 -2.78 -0.51
CA LYS A 131 -24.19 -4.09 -1.17
C LYS A 131 -22.71 -4.41 -1.46
N LEU A 132 -22.34 -5.67 -1.36
CA LEU A 132 -20.96 -6.14 -1.54
C LEU A 132 -20.36 -5.71 -2.89
N TRP A 133 -21.14 -5.83 -3.97
CA TRP A 133 -20.70 -5.37 -5.30
C TRP A 133 -20.43 -3.86 -5.32
N ASP A 134 -21.32 -3.08 -4.72
CA ASP A 134 -21.18 -1.62 -4.68
C ASP A 134 -20.04 -1.18 -3.76
N LYS A 135 -19.78 -1.90 -2.65
CA LYS A 135 -18.58 -1.70 -1.81
C LYS A 135 -17.31 -1.87 -2.64
N MET A 136 -17.23 -2.97 -3.41
CA MET A 136 -16.07 -3.22 -4.27
C MET A 136 -15.92 -2.18 -5.38
N LYS A 137 -17.02 -1.79 -6.03
CA LYS A 137 -17.04 -0.73 -7.03
C LYS A 137 -16.56 0.60 -6.45
N LYS A 138 -17.06 0.97 -5.28
CA LYS A 138 -16.64 2.19 -4.57
C LYS A 138 -15.15 2.19 -4.24
N ILE A 139 -14.60 1.06 -3.75
CA ILE A 139 -13.16 0.91 -3.53
C ILE A 139 -12.39 1.12 -4.83
N ALA A 140 -12.83 0.50 -5.94
CA ALA A 140 -12.16 0.63 -7.23
C ALA A 140 -12.14 2.06 -7.73
N GLN A 141 -13.25 2.78 -7.60
CA GLN A 141 -13.41 4.16 -8.05
C GLN A 141 -12.64 5.14 -7.17
N GLU A 142 -12.87 5.13 -5.87
CA GLU A 142 -12.37 6.14 -4.94
C GLU A 142 -10.88 5.93 -4.60
N ILE A 143 -10.46 4.69 -4.41
CA ILE A 143 -9.09 4.36 -3.98
C ILE A 143 -8.17 4.14 -5.16
N TYR A 144 -8.64 3.41 -6.19
CA TYR A 144 -7.79 3.03 -7.32
C TYR A 144 -7.94 3.93 -8.55
N GLY A 145 -8.93 4.83 -8.58
CA GLY A 145 -9.19 5.71 -9.72
C GLY A 145 -9.74 4.98 -10.94
N ALA A 146 -10.27 3.77 -10.76
CA ALA A 146 -10.89 3.01 -11.83
C ALA A 146 -12.25 3.61 -12.22
N SER A 147 -12.67 3.42 -13.46
CA SER A 147 -14.02 3.78 -13.91
C SER A 147 -15.06 2.77 -13.45
N ASP A 148 -14.70 1.48 -13.48
CA ASP A 148 -15.61 0.39 -13.14
C ASP A 148 -14.86 -0.90 -12.75
N ILE A 149 -15.64 -1.91 -12.34
CA ILE A 149 -15.20 -3.27 -12.07
C ILE A 149 -15.90 -4.22 -13.05
N ILE A 150 -15.21 -5.29 -13.42
CA ILE A 150 -15.78 -6.33 -14.28
C ILE A 150 -15.53 -7.72 -13.68
N ALA A 151 -16.53 -8.61 -13.80
CA ALA A 151 -16.40 -10.01 -13.42
C ALA A 151 -17.26 -10.86 -14.36
N ASP A 152 -16.91 -12.14 -14.47
CA ASP A 152 -17.76 -13.10 -15.15
C ASP A 152 -19.07 -13.36 -14.36
N GLN A 153 -20.03 -14.03 -15.00
CA GLN A 153 -21.33 -14.30 -14.41
C GLN A 153 -21.21 -15.15 -13.14
N LYS A 154 -20.30 -16.12 -13.10
CA LYS A 154 -20.08 -16.99 -11.95
C LYS A 154 -19.65 -16.18 -10.70
N ILE A 155 -18.75 -15.23 -10.88
CA ILE A 155 -18.30 -14.37 -9.78
C ILE A 155 -19.40 -13.42 -9.32
N ARG A 156 -20.22 -12.91 -10.25
CA ARG A 156 -21.38 -12.07 -9.89
C ARG A 156 -22.38 -12.84 -9.05
N MET A 157 -22.71 -14.07 -9.44
CA MET A 157 -23.57 -14.95 -8.63
C MET A 157 -22.97 -15.23 -7.24
N GLN A 158 -21.66 -15.40 -7.12
CA GLN A 158 -21.01 -15.55 -5.80
C GLN A 158 -21.19 -14.30 -4.91
N PHE A 159 -21.15 -13.09 -5.47
CA PHE A 159 -21.46 -11.89 -4.72
C PHE A 159 -22.90 -11.89 -4.23
N ASP A 160 -23.85 -12.27 -5.09
CA ASP A 160 -25.28 -12.35 -4.74
C ASP A 160 -25.55 -13.41 -3.66
N ASP A 161 -24.94 -14.59 -3.75
CA ASP A 161 -25.04 -15.65 -2.75
C ASP A 161 -24.48 -15.25 -1.38
N LEU A 162 -23.39 -14.48 -1.38
CA LEU A 162 -22.76 -14.00 -0.14
C LEU A 162 -23.50 -12.81 0.47
N GLU A 163 -24.23 -12.05 -0.32
CA GLU A 163 -24.93 -10.84 0.11
C GLU A 163 -25.94 -11.11 1.23
N GLU A 164 -26.71 -12.19 1.13
CA GLU A 164 -27.79 -12.50 2.08
C GLU A 164 -27.26 -12.64 3.52
N LYS A 165 -26.14 -13.33 3.71
CA LYS A 165 -25.60 -13.64 5.04
C LYS A 165 -24.46 -12.72 5.47
N TYR A 166 -23.68 -12.22 4.51
CA TYR A 166 -22.42 -11.53 4.74
C TYR A 166 -22.36 -10.13 4.12
N GLY A 167 -23.50 -9.59 3.68
CA GLY A 167 -23.59 -8.26 3.05
C GLY A 167 -23.01 -7.14 3.90
N HIS A 168 -23.04 -7.26 5.23
CA HIS A 168 -22.47 -6.30 6.16
C HIS A 168 -20.93 -6.40 6.32
N TYR A 169 -20.30 -7.47 5.79
CA TYR A 169 -18.84 -7.63 5.91
C TYR A 169 -18.08 -6.61 5.05
N PRO A 170 -16.94 -6.13 5.55
CA PRO A 170 -16.05 -5.30 4.75
C PRO A 170 -15.30 -6.12 3.69
N ILE A 171 -14.84 -5.41 2.64
CA ILE A 171 -14.08 -5.99 1.55
C ILE A 171 -12.58 -5.69 1.73
N CYS A 172 -11.78 -6.75 1.64
CA CYS A 172 -10.33 -6.68 1.50
C CYS A 172 -9.97 -6.99 0.04
N VAL A 173 -9.27 -6.09 -0.63
CA VAL A 173 -8.92 -6.23 -2.05
C VAL A 173 -7.50 -6.74 -2.20
N ALA A 174 -7.34 -7.89 -2.81
CA ALA A 174 -6.07 -8.42 -3.29
C ALA A 174 -5.95 -8.11 -4.79
N LYS A 175 -5.46 -6.90 -5.12
CA LYS A 175 -5.53 -6.37 -6.48
C LYS A 175 -4.29 -6.69 -7.33
N THR A 176 -3.15 -6.12 -6.98
CA THR A 176 -1.89 -6.20 -7.74
C THR A 176 -0.74 -5.60 -6.95
N GLN A 177 0.49 -5.95 -7.33
CA GLN A 177 1.72 -5.34 -6.85
C GLN A 177 2.06 -4.01 -7.56
N TYR A 178 1.30 -3.59 -8.57
CA TYR A 178 1.59 -2.40 -9.39
C TYR A 178 0.91 -1.12 -8.91
N SER A 179 0.48 -1.02 -7.68
CA SER A 179 -0.26 0.08 -7.03
C SER A 179 -1.73 0.14 -7.42
N PHE A 180 -2.12 0.98 -8.37
CA PHE A 180 -3.53 1.32 -8.63
C PHE A 180 -4.15 0.52 -9.77
N SER A 181 -3.41 0.19 -10.81
CA SER A 181 -3.90 -0.62 -11.93
C SER A 181 -3.47 -2.08 -11.81
N THR A 182 -4.18 -2.99 -12.48
CA THR A 182 -3.76 -4.37 -12.71
C THR A 182 -2.80 -4.49 -13.91
N ASP A 183 -2.76 -3.47 -14.79
CA ASP A 183 -1.82 -3.40 -15.92
C ASP A 183 -0.46 -2.86 -15.47
N PRO A 184 0.65 -3.62 -15.64
CA PRO A 184 1.99 -3.18 -15.25
C PRO A 184 2.50 -1.97 -16.05
N ASN A 185 1.90 -1.67 -17.19
CA ASN A 185 2.28 -0.53 -18.05
C ASN A 185 1.61 0.78 -17.57
N LEU A 186 0.49 0.70 -16.87
CA LEU A 186 -0.20 1.85 -16.31
C LEU A 186 0.42 2.22 -14.96
N ARG A 187 1.48 3.04 -15.00
CA ARG A 187 2.26 3.48 -13.85
C ARG A 187 1.74 4.78 -13.24
N GLY A 188 2.29 5.17 -12.09
CA GLY A 188 1.89 6.40 -11.39
C GLY A 188 0.53 6.28 -10.72
N ALA A 189 -0.41 7.13 -11.10
CA ALA A 189 -1.80 7.13 -10.64
C ALA A 189 -2.75 7.13 -11.86
N PRO A 190 -2.88 6.01 -12.57
CA PRO A 190 -3.76 5.90 -13.73
C PRO A 190 -5.22 6.06 -13.31
N LYS A 191 -6.02 6.63 -14.21
CA LYS A 191 -7.46 6.81 -14.03
C LYS A 191 -8.23 6.07 -15.13
N ASP A 192 -9.53 5.92 -14.91
CA ASP A 192 -10.49 5.42 -15.90
C ASP A 192 -10.22 4.00 -16.43
N HIS A 193 -9.36 3.24 -15.75
CA HIS A 193 -9.16 1.82 -16.04
C HIS A 193 -10.26 0.97 -15.40
N VAL A 194 -10.42 -0.26 -15.87
CA VAL A 194 -11.36 -1.23 -15.30
C VAL A 194 -10.60 -2.26 -14.47
N VAL A 195 -11.15 -2.61 -13.29
CA VAL A 195 -10.55 -3.62 -12.41
C VAL A 195 -11.27 -4.96 -12.60
N PRO A 196 -10.62 -5.97 -13.17
CA PRO A 196 -11.21 -7.30 -13.32
C PRO A 196 -11.17 -8.07 -12.00
N ILE A 197 -12.29 -8.65 -11.61
CA ILE A 197 -12.42 -9.53 -10.44
C ILE A 197 -12.35 -10.96 -10.91
N ARG A 198 -11.41 -11.73 -10.35
CA ARG A 198 -11.20 -13.14 -10.67
C ARG A 198 -11.84 -14.08 -9.68
N GLU A 199 -11.91 -13.69 -8.41
CA GLU A 199 -12.33 -14.59 -7.32
C GLU A 199 -12.80 -13.78 -6.12
N VAL A 200 -13.77 -14.35 -5.39
CA VAL A 200 -14.22 -13.86 -4.08
C VAL A 200 -14.08 -14.99 -3.06
N ARG A 201 -13.48 -14.70 -1.92
CA ARG A 201 -13.26 -15.64 -0.82
C ARG A 201 -13.88 -15.10 0.46
N LEU A 202 -14.64 -15.94 1.12
CA LEU A 202 -15.16 -15.63 2.46
C LEU A 202 -14.11 -15.99 3.52
N ALA A 203 -13.73 -15.01 4.32
CA ALA A 203 -12.91 -15.19 5.53
C ALA A 203 -13.82 -15.10 6.77
N ALA A 204 -14.70 -16.09 6.95
CA ALA A 204 -15.77 -16.06 7.94
C ALA A 204 -15.27 -15.82 9.37
N GLY A 205 -14.19 -16.50 9.79
CA GLY A 205 -13.60 -16.31 11.13
C GLY A 205 -12.96 -14.95 11.37
N ALA A 206 -12.70 -14.19 10.31
CA ALA A 206 -12.12 -12.85 10.36
C ALA A 206 -13.13 -11.75 9.95
N GLU A 207 -14.37 -12.17 9.61
CA GLU A 207 -15.50 -11.29 9.28
C GLU A 207 -15.22 -10.31 8.15
N PHE A 208 -14.65 -10.79 7.04
CA PHE A 208 -14.49 -10.02 5.80
C PHE A 208 -14.47 -10.91 4.56
N LEU A 209 -14.69 -10.29 3.40
CA LEU A 209 -14.49 -10.92 2.11
C LEU A 209 -13.16 -10.48 1.50
N VAL A 210 -12.48 -11.43 0.85
CA VAL A 210 -11.29 -11.15 0.03
C VAL A 210 -11.69 -11.17 -1.43
N VAL A 211 -11.57 -10.04 -2.10
CA VAL A 211 -11.79 -9.92 -3.55
C VAL A 211 -10.43 -9.95 -4.24
N VAL A 212 -10.20 -10.99 -5.04
CA VAL A 212 -8.95 -11.19 -5.79
C VAL A 212 -9.14 -10.66 -7.20
N CYS A 213 -8.28 -9.72 -7.59
CA CYS A 213 -8.34 -9.08 -8.90
C CYS A 213 -7.24 -9.62 -9.80
N ASP A 214 -7.60 -9.92 -11.07
CA ASP A 214 -6.66 -10.33 -12.11
C ASP A 214 -5.63 -11.41 -11.68
N LYS A 215 -4.48 -11.42 -12.31
CA LYS A 215 -3.39 -12.41 -12.10
C LYS A 215 -2.46 -12.00 -10.96
N ILE A 216 -3.00 -11.73 -9.77
CA ILE A 216 -2.13 -11.48 -8.63
C ILE A 216 -1.43 -12.79 -8.22
N MET A 217 -0.12 -12.71 -8.01
CA MET A 217 0.65 -13.80 -7.43
C MET A 217 0.42 -13.83 -5.91
N THR A 218 -0.12 -14.93 -5.41
CA THR A 218 -0.27 -15.17 -3.98
C THR A 218 1.04 -15.71 -3.41
N MET A 219 1.49 -15.18 -2.28
CA MET A 219 2.72 -15.58 -1.57
C MET A 219 3.97 -15.57 -2.47
N PRO A 220 4.30 -14.44 -3.14
CA PRO A 220 5.46 -14.35 -4.00
C PRO A 220 6.76 -14.57 -3.21
N GLY A 221 7.70 -15.28 -3.81
CA GLY A 221 9.03 -15.48 -3.22
C GLY A 221 9.12 -16.53 -2.11
N LEU A 222 8.04 -17.26 -1.83
CA LEU A 222 8.08 -18.38 -0.90
C LEU A 222 8.38 -19.69 -1.65
N PRO A 223 9.57 -20.29 -1.50
CA PRO A 223 9.89 -21.57 -2.11
C PRO A 223 9.12 -22.70 -1.40
N ARG A 224 8.91 -23.83 -2.09
CA ARG A 224 8.25 -25.00 -1.50
C ARG A 224 9.03 -25.55 -0.29
N VAL A 225 10.36 -25.44 -0.33
CA VAL A 225 11.24 -25.72 0.82
C VAL A 225 11.71 -24.38 1.35
N PRO A 226 11.35 -24.00 2.58
CA PRO A 226 11.76 -22.71 3.16
C PRO A 226 13.29 -22.61 3.25
N ALA A 227 13.86 -21.46 2.89
CA ALA A 227 15.30 -21.20 3.05
C ALA A 227 15.75 -21.35 4.52
N ALA A 228 14.86 -21.07 5.47
CA ALA A 228 15.12 -21.27 6.90
C ALA A 228 15.54 -22.69 7.27
N ASN A 229 15.20 -23.71 6.48
CA ASN A 229 15.63 -25.08 6.72
C ASN A 229 17.13 -25.30 6.47
N ALA A 230 17.75 -24.46 5.64
CA ALA A 230 19.18 -24.52 5.32
C ALA A 230 20.02 -23.51 6.10
N ILE A 231 19.39 -22.47 6.65
CA ILE A 231 20.08 -21.40 7.39
C ILE A 231 20.40 -21.90 8.80
N HIS A 232 21.68 -21.92 9.16
CA HIS A 232 22.14 -22.31 10.50
C HIS A 232 23.45 -21.61 10.85
N LEU A 233 23.83 -21.65 12.12
CA LEU A 233 25.14 -21.22 12.58
C LEU A 233 26.09 -22.44 12.59
N ASN A 234 27.26 -22.26 12.02
CA ASN A 234 28.33 -23.26 12.11
C ASN A 234 29.01 -23.21 13.49
N LYS A 235 29.99 -24.08 13.69
CA LYS A 235 30.72 -24.17 14.98
C LYS A 235 31.53 -22.92 15.31
N ASN A 236 31.82 -22.08 14.33
CA ASN A 236 32.59 -20.86 14.50
C ASN A 236 31.67 -19.63 14.73
N GLY A 237 30.32 -19.81 14.66
CA GLY A 237 29.37 -18.75 14.77
C GLY A 237 29.02 -18.03 13.45
N ASP A 238 29.54 -18.53 12.31
CA ASP A 238 29.22 -17.97 10.99
C ASP A 238 27.86 -18.50 10.49
N ILE A 239 27.15 -17.65 9.75
CA ILE A 239 25.87 -18.02 9.16
C ILE A 239 26.09 -18.74 7.83
N GLU A 240 25.57 -19.96 7.72
CA GLU A 240 25.59 -20.77 6.49
C GLU A 240 24.16 -20.94 5.94
N GLY A 241 24.04 -21.20 4.62
CA GLY A 241 22.77 -21.48 3.96
C GLY A 241 21.97 -20.25 3.57
N LEU A 242 22.54 -19.04 3.57
CA LEU A 242 21.86 -17.81 3.13
C LEU A 242 21.75 -17.72 1.59
N PHE A 243 22.64 -18.39 0.83
CA PHE A 243 22.73 -18.37 -0.63
C PHE A 243 23.03 -19.76 -1.16
#